data_5c3f52af8cb4498987c653032adcd30c
#
_entry.id   5c3f52af8cb4498987c653032adcd30c
#
_cell.length_a   1.000
_cell.length_b   1.000
_cell.length_c   1.000
_cell.angle_alpha   90.00
_cell.angle_beta   90.00
_cell.angle_gamma   90.00
#
_symmetry.space_group_name_H-M   'P 1'
#
loop_
_entity.id
_entity.type
_entity.pdbx_description
1 polymer ?
#
loop_
_entity_poly.entity_id
_entity_poly.type
_entity_poly.pdbx_seq_one_letter_code
_entity_poly.pdbx_strand_id
1 'polypeptide(L)'
;MAAASSQGQVMQNTNYQQELQHAESLLAGLTTNDIPHHIHYDLTLYDREGHESTATYDIYRDPILYERTEIKAADYQLTHITNVRDHVDWQHYTGDVPLKILDFERAVILPRTAVDRFAQEPQNIKPMQMQQLEDTPLLCANDQAGTTICFSPLIHLFAYAQMFNRTIMYDQWLPIGTHSVPGSIHIYQDKKLLVEATGTVEAVSKFPDHFMQVPDAPSMPSPESQYKIIKSKSLDQSDARYGNIQVEVSVDEKGHVAKESIIDSDDKHLEGAARKFARNLVFEPRMKDGQPVPFDASIYVEYYPFFPPEDQ
;
A
#
# COMPACT_ATOMS: atom_id res chain seq x y z
N MET A 1 28.63 4.00 -39.08
CA MET A 1 27.71 4.05 -37.94
C MET A 1 27.10 2.64 -37.82
N ALA A 2 27.57 1.87 -36.85
CA ALA A 2 27.06 0.52 -36.58
C ALA A 2 25.97 0.65 -35.52
N ALA A 3 24.75 0.23 -35.89
CA ALA A 3 23.65 0.12 -34.96
C ALA A 3 23.96 -1.04 -33.99
N ALA A 4 24.19 -0.72 -32.72
CA ALA A 4 24.27 -1.72 -31.68
C ALA A 4 22.85 -2.28 -31.46
N SER A 5 22.59 -3.50 -31.92
CA SER A 5 21.41 -4.26 -31.58
C SER A 5 21.49 -4.63 -30.11
N SER A 6 20.64 -4.05 -29.26
CA SER A 6 20.43 -4.50 -27.89
C SER A 6 19.75 -5.87 -27.93
N GLN A 7 20.53 -6.93 -27.98
CA GLN A 7 20.02 -8.28 -27.72
C GLN A 7 19.80 -8.39 -26.22
N GLY A 8 18.57 -8.16 -25.75
CA GLY A 8 18.15 -8.51 -24.40
C GLY A 8 18.35 -10.03 -24.23
N GLN A 9 19.25 -10.41 -23.34
CA GLN A 9 19.41 -11.81 -22.96
C GLN A 9 18.17 -12.26 -22.22
N VAL A 10 17.38 -13.13 -22.83
CA VAL A 10 16.24 -13.80 -22.18
C VAL A 10 16.81 -14.82 -21.20
N MET A 11 16.61 -14.61 -19.91
CA MET A 11 16.94 -15.62 -18.89
C MET A 11 15.92 -16.74 -18.90
N GLN A 12 16.38 -18.00 -18.81
CA GLN A 12 15.49 -19.16 -18.81
C GLN A 12 14.69 -19.24 -17.49
N ASN A 13 13.50 -19.85 -17.52
CA ASN A 13 12.57 -19.95 -16.37
C ASN A 13 13.19 -20.47 -15.05
N THR A 14 14.25 -21.28 -15.12
CA THR A 14 14.98 -21.77 -13.94
C THR A 14 15.65 -20.66 -13.12
N ASN A 15 16.13 -19.61 -13.76
CA ASN A 15 16.74 -18.47 -13.06
C ASN A 15 15.71 -17.58 -12.35
N TYR A 16 14.50 -17.49 -12.91
CA TYR A 16 13.41 -16.73 -12.30
C TYR A 16 13.02 -17.25 -10.91
N GLN A 17 12.79 -18.56 -10.78
CA GLN A 17 12.44 -19.16 -9.49
C GLN A 17 13.55 -19.02 -8.46
N GLN A 18 14.81 -19.09 -8.87
CA GLN A 18 15.94 -18.88 -7.98
C GLN A 18 16.01 -17.43 -7.48
N GLU A 19 15.79 -16.45 -8.34
CA GLU A 19 15.74 -15.03 -7.96
C GLU A 19 14.59 -14.74 -7.00
N LEU A 20 13.39 -15.28 -7.26
CA LEU A 20 12.25 -15.13 -6.35
C LEU A 20 12.52 -15.76 -4.99
N GLN A 21 13.05 -17.00 -4.96
CA GLN A 21 13.39 -17.68 -3.70
C GLN A 21 14.46 -16.91 -2.92
N HIS A 22 15.42 -16.32 -3.64
CA HIS A 22 16.44 -15.50 -3.00
C HIS A 22 15.83 -14.20 -2.44
N ALA A 23 15.04 -13.48 -3.22
CA ALA A 23 14.31 -12.30 -2.76
C ALA A 23 13.38 -12.62 -1.57
N GLU A 24 12.66 -13.75 -1.63
CA GLU A 24 11.82 -14.22 -0.52
C GLU A 24 12.62 -14.42 0.77
N SER A 25 13.81 -15.00 0.66
CA SER A 25 14.68 -15.24 1.82
C SER A 25 15.23 -13.96 2.45
N LEU A 26 15.33 -12.89 1.67
CA LEU A 26 15.85 -11.58 2.10
C LEU A 26 14.77 -10.61 2.59
N LEU A 27 13.52 -10.80 2.19
CA LEU A 27 12.43 -9.92 2.61
C LEU A 27 11.99 -10.25 4.04
N ALA A 28 11.97 -9.23 4.89
CA ALA A 28 11.43 -9.37 6.24
C ALA A 28 9.95 -9.78 6.15
N GLY A 29 9.66 -10.97 6.62
CA GLY A 29 8.29 -11.49 6.75
C GLY A 29 7.87 -11.52 8.22
N LEU A 30 6.63 -11.92 8.47
CA LEU A 30 6.10 -12.21 9.80
C LEU A 30 6.73 -13.50 10.41
N THR A 31 8.02 -13.75 10.17
CA THR A 31 8.66 -14.99 10.57
C THR A 31 9.32 -14.87 11.93
N THR A 32 9.25 -15.95 12.65
CA THR A 32 9.51 -16.13 14.08
C THR A 32 10.98 -16.02 14.55
N ASN A 33 11.91 -15.64 13.67
CA ASN A 33 13.35 -15.68 13.99
C ASN A 33 14.01 -14.29 14.02
N ASP A 34 13.22 -13.22 13.91
CA ASP A 34 13.77 -11.88 13.96
C ASP A 34 14.03 -11.42 15.39
N ILE A 35 15.04 -10.61 15.56
CA ILE A 35 15.28 -9.89 16.82
C ILE A 35 14.21 -8.79 16.98
N PRO A 36 13.83 -8.42 18.22
CA PRO A 36 12.96 -7.28 18.45
C PRO A 36 13.54 -6.04 17.78
N HIS A 37 12.71 -5.31 17.04
CA HIS A 37 13.18 -4.14 16.30
C HIS A 37 12.10 -3.07 16.16
N HIS A 38 12.57 -1.86 15.90
CA HIS A 38 11.79 -0.70 15.56
C HIS A 38 12.20 -0.22 14.16
N ILE A 39 11.22 -0.06 13.29
CA ILE A 39 11.36 0.57 11.98
C ILE A 39 10.64 1.92 12.06
N HIS A 40 11.34 2.98 11.73
CA HIS A 40 10.80 4.32 11.68
C HIS A 40 10.91 4.88 10.27
N TYR A 41 9.84 5.49 9.79
CA TYR A 41 9.83 6.22 8.52
C TYR A 41 9.41 7.67 8.76
N ASP A 42 10.21 8.59 8.23
CA ASP A 42 9.80 9.97 7.97
C ASP A 42 9.19 10.03 6.59
N LEU A 43 7.97 10.58 6.49
CA LEU A 43 7.21 10.68 5.25
C LEU A 43 7.02 12.14 4.85
N THR A 44 7.26 12.43 3.58
CA THR A 44 6.76 13.64 2.92
C THR A 44 5.64 13.22 1.96
N LEU A 45 4.45 13.78 2.17
CA LEU A 45 3.23 13.46 1.44
C LEU A 45 2.86 14.65 0.56
N TYR A 46 2.55 14.41 -0.70
CA TYR A 46 2.17 15.43 -1.66
C TYR A 46 0.70 15.27 -2.05
N ASP A 47 -0.10 16.32 -1.87
CA ASP A 47 -1.48 16.33 -2.32
C ASP A 47 -1.59 16.48 -3.85
N ARG A 48 -2.80 16.47 -4.37
CA ARG A 48 -3.06 16.61 -5.81
C ARG A 48 -2.58 17.95 -6.38
N GLU A 49 -2.53 19.02 -5.56
CA GLU A 49 -2.02 20.34 -5.91
C GLU A 49 -0.50 20.44 -5.82
N GLY A 50 0.14 19.48 -5.12
CA GLY A 50 1.58 19.43 -4.86
C GLY A 50 1.99 20.13 -3.57
N HIS A 51 1.07 20.43 -2.66
CA HIS A 51 1.42 20.90 -1.32
C HIS A 51 1.98 19.75 -0.50
N GLU A 52 3.00 20.06 0.30
CA GLU A 52 3.67 19.10 1.15
C GLU A 52 3.04 19.05 2.54
N SER A 53 2.93 17.85 3.06
CA SER A 53 2.68 17.58 4.47
C SER A 53 3.61 16.47 4.97
N THR A 54 3.80 16.36 6.26
CA THR A 54 4.70 15.36 6.85
C THR A 54 3.94 14.41 7.75
N ALA A 55 4.44 13.18 7.83
CA ALA A 55 3.96 12.19 8.76
C ALA A 55 5.12 11.31 9.25
N THR A 56 4.91 10.57 10.33
CA THR A 56 5.79 9.47 10.75
C THR A 56 5.03 8.17 10.75
N TYR A 57 5.74 7.09 10.45
CA TYR A 57 5.20 5.75 10.46
C TYR A 57 6.18 4.83 11.18
N ASP A 58 5.77 4.31 12.32
CA ASP A 58 6.57 3.50 13.21
C ASP A 58 6.03 2.07 13.26
N ILE A 59 6.91 1.08 13.10
CA ILE A 59 6.59 -0.35 13.26
C ILE A 59 7.48 -0.91 14.35
N TYR A 60 6.87 -1.39 15.41
CA TYR A 60 7.55 -2.09 16.50
C TYR A 60 7.19 -3.57 16.41
N ARG A 61 8.17 -4.42 16.25
CA ARG A 61 7.95 -5.84 16.09
C ARG A 61 8.69 -6.63 17.15
N ASP A 62 7.92 -7.42 17.90
CA ASP A 62 8.45 -8.45 18.79
C ASP A 62 8.35 -9.81 18.07
N PRO A 63 9.46 -10.55 17.87
CA PRO A 63 9.46 -11.81 17.14
C PRO A 63 8.55 -12.87 17.76
N ILE A 64 8.14 -12.71 19.03
CA ILE A 64 7.23 -13.64 19.69
C ILE A 64 5.77 -13.40 19.33
N LEU A 65 5.44 -12.40 18.44
CA LEU A 65 4.11 -12.36 17.80
C LEU A 65 3.37 -11.03 17.85
N TYR A 66 3.92 -9.99 18.47
CA TYR A 66 3.28 -8.69 18.51
C TYR A 66 3.89 -7.75 17.48
N GLU A 67 3.03 -7.09 16.74
CA GLU A 67 3.37 -5.93 15.96
C GLU A 67 2.54 -4.75 16.45
N ARG A 68 3.20 -3.64 16.66
CA ARG A 68 2.56 -2.36 16.96
C ARG A 68 2.96 -1.36 15.89
N THR A 69 1.96 -0.78 15.24
CA THR A 69 2.12 0.30 14.27
C THR A 69 1.62 1.60 14.88
N GLU A 70 2.40 2.65 14.77
CA GLU A 70 2.00 4.01 15.11
C GLU A 70 2.17 4.92 13.90
N ILE A 71 1.14 5.73 13.63
CA ILE A 71 1.16 6.73 12.57
C ILE A 71 0.84 8.08 13.20
N LYS A 72 1.60 9.11 12.82
CA LYS A 72 1.36 10.48 13.25
C LYS A 72 1.47 11.41 12.05
N ALA A 73 0.35 12.04 11.72
CA ALA A 73 0.25 13.14 10.76
C ALA A 73 -0.43 14.34 11.43
N ALA A 74 -0.59 15.46 10.73
CA ALA A 74 -1.14 16.69 11.31
C ALA A 74 -2.52 16.47 11.97
N ASP A 75 -3.43 15.81 11.24
CA ASP A 75 -4.82 15.62 11.67
C ASP A 75 -5.20 14.14 11.83
N TYR A 76 -4.21 13.23 11.77
CA TYR A 76 -4.42 11.79 11.88
C TYR A 76 -3.40 11.14 12.80
N GLN A 77 -3.88 10.31 13.70
CA GLN A 77 -3.04 9.45 14.54
C GLN A 77 -3.65 8.05 14.58
N LEU A 78 -2.82 7.04 14.47
CA LEU A 78 -3.20 5.64 14.63
C LEU A 78 -2.25 4.95 15.60
N THR A 79 -2.80 4.11 16.45
CA THR A 79 -2.10 3.00 17.10
C THR A 79 -2.83 1.72 16.75
N HIS A 80 -2.12 0.79 16.14
CA HIS A 80 -2.63 -0.53 15.76
C HIS A 80 -1.74 -1.60 16.37
N ILE A 81 -2.33 -2.58 17.06
CA ILE A 81 -1.63 -3.69 17.70
C ILE A 81 -2.21 -4.99 17.18
N THR A 82 -1.36 -5.81 16.58
CA THR A 82 -1.75 -7.13 16.09
C THR A 82 -0.95 -8.22 16.80
N ASN A 83 -1.59 -9.37 16.97
CA ASN A 83 -0.95 -10.61 17.39
C ASN A 83 -1.63 -11.79 16.69
N VAL A 84 -0.90 -12.37 15.75
CA VAL A 84 -1.44 -13.47 14.91
C VAL A 84 -1.77 -14.70 15.72
N ARG A 85 -0.97 -15.03 16.74
CA ARG A 85 -1.15 -16.23 17.56
C ARG A 85 -2.39 -16.14 18.44
N ASP A 86 -2.59 -14.99 19.07
CA ASP A 86 -3.66 -14.78 20.04
C ASP A 86 -4.91 -14.17 19.38
N HIS A 87 -4.89 -14.04 18.03
CA HIS A 87 -5.96 -13.42 17.23
C HIS A 87 -6.33 -12.01 17.70
N VAL A 88 -5.31 -11.24 18.13
CA VAL A 88 -5.49 -9.85 18.53
C VAL A 88 -5.40 -8.97 17.30
N ASP A 89 -6.39 -8.09 17.17
CA ASP A 89 -6.44 -7.01 16.19
C ASP A 89 -7.12 -5.83 16.88
N TRP A 90 -6.30 -4.94 17.45
CA TRP A 90 -6.77 -3.78 18.20
C TRP A 90 -6.23 -2.51 17.58
N GLN A 91 -7.10 -1.54 17.37
CA GLN A 91 -6.71 -0.24 16.87
C GLN A 91 -7.47 0.90 17.54
N HIS A 92 -6.80 2.04 17.59
CA HIS A 92 -7.35 3.30 18.00
C HIS A 92 -6.79 4.42 17.13
N TYR A 93 -7.64 5.29 16.62
CA TYR A 93 -7.22 6.41 15.77
C TYR A 93 -8.05 7.66 16.02
N THR A 94 -7.52 8.79 15.55
CA THR A 94 -8.19 10.09 15.52
C THR A 94 -8.04 10.69 14.11
N GLY A 95 -9.08 11.38 13.64
CA GLY A 95 -9.09 11.96 12.29
C GLY A 95 -9.29 10.95 11.16
N ASP A 96 -9.24 11.43 9.93
CA ASP A 96 -9.34 10.61 8.73
C ASP A 96 -7.93 10.26 8.23
N VAL A 97 -7.73 8.99 7.86
CA VAL A 97 -6.44 8.55 7.33
C VAL A 97 -6.13 9.28 6.01
N PRO A 98 -4.96 9.93 5.89
CA PRO A 98 -4.56 10.54 4.63
C PRO A 98 -4.36 9.48 3.54
N LEU A 99 -4.86 9.74 2.32
CA LEU A 99 -4.77 8.81 1.19
C LEU A 99 -3.33 8.34 0.93
N LYS A 100 -2.36 9.23 1.05
CA LYS A 100 -0.94 8.93 0.81
C LYS A 100 -0.31 8.01 1.85
N ILE A 101 -0.87 7.95 3.06
CA ILE A 101 -0.45 6.95 4.06
C ILE A 101 -0.89 5.55 3.63
N LEU A 102 -2.11 5.38 3.11
CA LEU A 102 -2.55 4.09 2.55
C LEU A 102 -1.68 3.65 1.37
N ASP A 103 -1.29 4.61 0.51
CA ASP A 103 -0.36 4.33 -0.59
C ASP A 103 1.00 3.86 -0.08
N PHE A 104 1.51 4.49 0.96
CA PHE A 104 2.77 4.12 1.59
C PHE A 104 2.70 2.72 2.25
N GLU A 105 1.66 2.44 3.02
CA GLU A 105 1.46 1.12 3.63
C GLU A 105 1.49 0.00 2.59
N ARG A 106 0.79 0.20 1.46
CA ARG A 106 0.80 -0.74 0.34
C ARG A 106 2.19 -0.89 -0.26
N ALA A 107 2.93 0.20 -0.41
CA ALA A 107 4.29 0.15 -0.94
C ALA A 107 5.26 -0.60 -0.01
N VAL A 108 5.12 -0.47 1.31
CA VAL A 108 5.94 -1.21 2.28
C VAL A 108 5.73 -2.72 2.18
N ILE A 109 4.49 -3.16 1.99
CA ILE A 109 4.16 -4.60 1.91
C ILE A 109 4.29 -5.19 0.50
N LEU A 110 4.29 -4.35 -0.54
CA LEU A 110 4.28 -4.80 -1.94
C LEU A 110 5.43 -5.76 -2.29
N PRO A 111 6.68 -5.56 -1.88
CA PRO A 111 7.75 -6.48 -2.22
C PRO A 111 7.44 -7.91 -1.79
N ARG A 112 6.90 -8.10 -0.60
CA ARG A 112 6.54 -9.41 -0.08
C ARG A 112 5.35 -10.00 -0.82
N THR A 113 4.26 -9.25 -0.94
CA THR A 113 3.04 -9.72 -1.61
C THR A 113 3.27 -10.05 -3.08
N ALA A 114 4.13 -9.30 -3.75
CA ALA A 114 4.49 -9.55 -5.14
C ALA A 114 5.31 -10.84 -5.31
N VAL A 115 6.29 -11.07 -4.42
CA VAL A 115 7.07 -12.33 -4.45
C VAL A 115 6.15 -13.53 -4.19
N ASP A 116 5.29 -13.46 -3.17
CA ASP A 116 4.33 -14.53 -2.86
C ASP A 116 3.39 -14.81 -4.05
N ARG A 117 2.84 -13.76 -4.68
CA ARG A 117 1.98 -13.91 -5.87
C ARG A 117 2.73 -14.55 -7.04
N PHE A 118 3.94 -14.09 -7.31
CA PHE A 118 4.74 -14.62 -8.40
C PHE A 118 5.17 -16.07 -8.18
N ALA A 119 5.38 -16.46 -6.93
CA ALA A 119 5.67 -17.85 -6.58
C ALA A 119 4.43 -18.76 -6.74
N GLN A 120 3.23 -18.24 -6.46
CA GLN A 120 1.97 -18.99 -6.57
C GLN A 120 1.48 -19.13 -8.02
N GLU A 121 1.72 -18.12 -8.87
CA GLU A 121 1.19 -18.03 -10.23
C GLU A 121 2.29 -17.87 -11.30
N PRO A 122 3.31 -18.75 -11.34
CA PRO A 122 4.45 -18.58 -12.26
C PRO A 122 4.06 -18.62 -13.73
N GLN A 123 2.92 -19.24 -14.07
CA GLN A 123 2.41 -19.31 -15.45
C GLN A 123 1.91 -17.96 -15.99
N ASN A 124 1.57 -17.02 -15.09
CA ASN A 124 1.07 -15.69 -15.46
C ASN A 124 2.18 -14.67 -15.68
N ILE A 125 3.44 -15.10 -15.59
CA ILE A 125 4.59 -14.21 -15.61
C ILE A 125 5.42 -14.46 -16.84
N LYS A 126 5.71 -13.40 -17.58
CA LYS A 126 6.62 -13.45 -18.72
C LYS A 126 8.06 -13.67 -18.24
N PRO A 127 8.91 -14.33 -19.05
CA PRO A 127 10.32 -14.53 -18.71
C PRO A 127 10.98 -13.21 -18.30
N MET A 128 11.78 -13.25 -17.23
CA MET A 128 12.54 -12.09 -16.78
C MET A 128 13.50 -11.59 -17.85
N GLN A 129 13.61 -10.28 -17.95
CA GLN A 129 14.48 -9.61 -18.91
C GLN A 129 15.29 -8.51 -18.22
N MET A 130 16.54 -8.37 -18.61
CA MET A 130 17.33 -7.21 -18.23
C MET A 130 16.76 -5.97 -18.92
N GLN A 131 16.39 -4.98 -18.14
CA GLN A 131 15.92 -3.68 -18.59
C GLN A 131 16.83 -2.59 -18.02
N GLN A 132 17.05 -1.55 -18.80
CA GLN A 132 17.77 -0.37 -18.34
C GLN A 132 16.75 0.66 -17.86
N LEU A 133 16.74 0.93 -16.55
CA LEU A 133 15.92 1.97 -15.98
C LEU A 133 16.87 3.13 -15.62
N GLU A 134 16.75 4.24 -16.35
CA GLU A 134 17.76 5.30 -16.32
C GLU A 134 19.14 4.70 -16.61
N ASP A 135 20.08 4.83 -15.68
CA ASP A 135 21.42 4.27 -15.81
C ASP A 135 21.63 2.95 -15.05
N THR A 136 20.56 2.38 -14.47
CA THR A 136 20.61 1.18 -13.64
C THR A 136 20.08 -0.03 -14.40
N PRO A 137 20.88 -1.10 -14.58
CA PRO A 137 20.39 -2.36 -15.13
C PRO A 137 19.59 -3.10 -14.07
N LEU A 138 18.34 -3.46 -14.39
CA LEU A 138 17.44 -4.20 -13.51
C LEU A 138 16.94 -5.47 -14.19
N LEU A 139 16.69 -6.50 -13.41
CA LEU A 139 16.09 -7.75 -13.86
C LEU A 139 14.57 -7.65 -13.63
N CYS A 140 13.80 -7.51 -14.70
CA CYS A 140 12.37 -7.21 -14.64
C CYS A 140 11.50 -8.38 -15.07
N ALA A 141 10.45 -8.64 -14.31
CA ALA A 141 9.35 -9.53 -14.65
C ALA A 141 8.10 -8.70 -14.97
N ASN A 142 7.32 -9.15 -15.95
CA ASN A 142 6.03 -8.55 -16.29
C ASN A 142 4.95 -9.62 -16.12
N ASP A 143 3.86 -9.28 -15.44
CA ASP A 143 2.68 -10.12 -15.43
C ASP A 143 1.78 -9.87 -16.65
N GLN A 144 0.74 -10.69 -16.82
CA GLN A 144 -0.25 -10.51 -17.88
C GLN A 144 -1.12 -9.27 -17.67
N ALA A 145 -1.25 -8.81 -16.44
CA ALA A 145 -2.04 -7.63 -16.09
C ALA A 145 -1.31 -6.30 -16.34
N GLY A 146 -0.06 -6.33 -16.85
CA GLY A 146 0.73 -5.14 -17.14
C GLY A 146 1.50 -4.58 -15.94
N THR A 147 1.61 -5.35 -14.86
CA THR A 147 2.50 -5.01 -13.74
C THR A 147 3.92 -5.38 -14.10
N THR A 148 4.84 -4.46 -13.92
CA THR A 148 6.29 -4.69 -14.04
C THR A 148 6.91 -4.64 -12.66
N ILE A 149 7.71 -5.65 -12.32
CA ILE A 149 8.48 -5.69 -11.08
C ILE A 149 9.92 -5.97 -11.42
N CYS A 150 10.82 -5.16 -10.88
CA CYS A 150 12.23 -5.25 -11.16
C CYS A 150 13.05 -5.44 -9.88
N PHE A 151 14.06 -6.28 -9.99
CA PHE A 151 15.02 -6.59 -8.96
C PHE A 151 16.38 -6.01 -9.32
N SER A 152 17.10 -5.56 -8.33
CA SER A 152 18.53 -5.26 -8.48
C SER A 152 19.31 -6.57 -8.63
N PRO A 153 20.07 -6.77 -9.72
CA PRO A 153 20.87 -7.99 -9.89
C PRO A 153 22.06 -8.08 -8.92
N LEU A 154 22.35 -7.00 -8.18
CA LEU A 154 23.47 -6.93 -7.23
C LEU A 154 23.06 -7.37 -5.83
N ILE A 155 21.86 -7.02 -5.40
CA ILE A 155 21.36 -7.28 -4.03
C ILE A 155 20.16 -8.21 -4.02
N HIS A 156 19.62 -8.59 -5.18
CA HIS A 156 18.47 -9.48 -5.36
C HIS A 156 17.19 -9.02 -4.66
N LEU A 157 17.07 -7.73 -4.38
CA LEU A 157 15.90 -7.13 -3.75
C LEU A 157 15.17 -6.23 -4.76
N PHE A 158 13.93 -5.93 -4.45
CA PHE A 158 13.11 -5.03 -5.26
C PHE A 158 13.79 -3.67 -5.42
N ALA A 159 13.79 -3.15 -6.63
CA ALA A 159 14.27 -1.80 -6.91
C ALA A 159 13.16 -0.95 -7.52
N TYR A 160 12.18 -1.58 -8.18
CA TYR A 160 11.18 -0.87 -8.94
C TYR A 160 9.92 -1.72 -9.12
N ALA A 161 8.76 -1.07 -9.01
CA ALA A 161 7.49 -1.65 -9.42
C ALA A 161 6.69 -0.63 -10.23
N GLN A 162 6.08 -1.06 -11.32
CA GLN A 162 5.16 -0.24 -12.11
C GLN A 162 3.84 -0.98 -12.27
N MET A 163 2.76 -0.30 -11.90
CA MET A 163 1.39 -0.76 -12.07
C MET A 163 0.65 0.35 -12.82
N PHE A 164 0.48 0.17 -14.15
CA PHE A 164 -0.14 1.17 -15.01
C PHE A 164 0.60 2.51 -14.98
N ASN A 165 -0.04 3.56 -14.47
CA ASN A 165 0.52 4.90 -14.33
C ASN A 165 1.14 5.16 -12.94
N ARG A 166 1.17 4.15 -12.06
CA ARG A 166 1.83 4.22 -10.75
C ARG A 166 3.20 3.58 -10.81
N THR A 167 4.19 4.27 -10.25
CA THR A 167 5.57 3.78 -10.11
C THR A 167 5.98 3.84 -8.66
N ILE A 168 6.62 2.77 -8.17
CA ILE A 168 7.21 2.71 -6.83
C ILE A 168 8.68 2.37 -7.01
N MET A 169 9.56 3.16 -6.39
CA MET A 169 11.01 2.96 -6.40
C MET A 169 11.51 2.68 -4.99
N TYR A 170 12.45 1.75 -4.88
CA TYR A 170 13.11 1.36 -3.63
C TYR A 170 14.61 1.55 -3.80
N ASP A 171 15.15 2.64 -3.22
CA ASP A 171 16.55 3.01 -3.45
C ASP A 171 17.51 2.43 -2.43
N GLN A 172 17.03 2.14 -1.23
CA GLN A 172 17.80 1.60 -0.13
C GLN A 172 17.09 0.44 0.54
N TRP A 173 17.89 -0.47 1.10
CA TRP A 173 17.41 -1.57 1.91
C TRP A 173 18.18 -1.63 3.22
N LEU A 174 17.45 -1.73 4.32
CA LEU A 174 18.00 -1.73 5.67
C LEU A 174 17.98 -3.16 6.21
N PRO A 175 19.12 -3.69 6.67
CA PRO A 175 19.19 -5.05 7.20
C PRO A 175 18.55 -5.15 8.58
N ILE A 176 17.82 -6.27 8.82
CA ILE A 176 17.29 -6.68 10.11
C ILE A 176 17.64 -8.16 10.29
N GLY A 177 18.64 -8.49 11.11
CA GLY A 177 19.10 -9.86 11.23
C GLY A 177 19.50 -10.44 9.87
N THR A 178 18.77 -11.44 9.41
CA THR A 178 18.97 -12.06 8.08
C THR A 178 18.08 -11.50 6.98
N HIS A 179 17.20 -10.55 7.31
CA HIS A 179 16.22 -9.96 6.40
C HIS A 179 16.50 -8.49 6.13
N SER A 180 15.74 -7.91 5.23
CA SER A 180 15.82 -6.49 4.89
C SER A 180 14.42 -5.89 4.74
N VAL A 181 14.32 -4.59 5.05
CA VAL A 181 13.14 -3.77 4.81
C VAL A 181 13.50 -2.59 3.92
N PRO A 182 12.55 -2.02 3.17
CA PRO A 182 12.82 -0.81 2.40
C PRO A 182 13.28 0.33 3.31
N GLY A 183 14.39 0.97 2.98
CA GLY A 183 14.92 2.14 3.68
C GLY A 183 14.62 3.46 2.98
N SER A 184 14.31 3.43 1.69
CA SER A 184 13.86 4.57 0.92
C SER A 184 12.80 4.14 -0.08
N ILE A 185 11.65 4.81 -0.06
CA ILE A 185 10.51 4.52 -0.93
C ILE A 185 10.02 5.82 -1.57
N HIS A 186 9.91 5.82 -2.90
CA HIS A 186 9.32 6.90 -3.66
C HIS A 186 8.12 6.39 -4.45
N ILE A 187 6.97 7.04 -4.32
CA ILE A 187 5.75 6.67 -5.03
C ILE A 187 5.37 7.80 -5.99
N TYR A 188 5.22 7.45 -7.25
CA TYR A 188 4.85 8.38 -8.32
C TYR A 188 3.53 7.96 -8.96
N GLN A 189 2.75 8.95 -9.39
CA GLN A 189 1.58 8.80 -10.24
C GLN A 189 1.75 9.70 -11.48
N ASP A 190 1.70 9.13 -12.69
CA ASP A 190 1.96 9.87 -13.93
C ASP A 190 3.25 10.72 -13.85
N LYS A 191 4.32 10.18 -13.24
CA LYS A 191 5.61 10.84 -12.97
C LYS A 191 5.57 11.97 -11.92
N LYS A 192 4.43 12.25 -11.29
CA LYS A 192 4.31 13.18 -10.18
C LYS A 192 4.60 12.43 -8.88
N LEU A 193 5.51 12.95 -8.05
CA LEU A 193 5.81 12.40 -6.74
C LEU A 193 4.58 12.57 -5.81
N LEU A 194 4.18 11.49 -5.16
CA LEU A 194 3.08 11.45 -4.19
C LEU A 194 3.57 11.23 -2.77
N VAL A 195 4.59 10.37 -2.62
CA VAL A 195 5.17 10.04 -1.31
C VAL A 195 6.67 9.88 -1.47
N GLU A 196 7.40 10.49 -0.56
CA GLU A 196 8.80 10.23 -0.30
C GLU A 196 8.95 9.75 1.14
N ALA A 197 9.60 8.61 1.33
CA ALA A 197 9.79 8.01 2.64
C ALA A 197 11.26 7.67 2.86
N THR A 198 11.77 8.03 4.03
CA THR A 198 13.11 7.65 4.49
C THR A 198 13.00 6.88 5.79
N GLY A 199 13.51 5.65 5.80
CA GLY A 199 13.43 4.73 6.93
C GLY A 199 14.73 4.62 7.70
N THR A 200 14.60 4.23 8.96
CA THR A 200 15.69 3.75 9.83
C THR A 200 15.25 2.49 10.55
N VAL A 201 16.21 1.67 10.95
CA VAL A 201 15.96 0.43 11.69
C VAL A 201 16.84 0.40 12.93
N GLU A 202 16.24 0.08 14.06
CA GLU A 202 16.92 -0.09 15.32
C GLU A 202 16.60 -1.48 15.92
N ALA A 203 17.65 -2.25 16.21
CA ALA A 203 17.51 -3.47 16.99
C ALA A 203 17.27 -3.12 18.46
N VAL A 204 16.23 -3.69 19.04
CA VAL A 204 15.82 -3.42 20.44
C VAL A 204 16.06 -4.67 21.26
N SER A 205 16.71 -4.55 22.40
CA SER A 205 16.94 -5.71 23.26
C SER A 205 15.65 -6.22 23.91
N LYS A 206 14.73 -5.32 24.26
CA LYS A 206 13.41 -5.60 24.82
C LYS A 206 12.56 -4.32 24.76
N PHE A 207 11.30 -4.42 24.40
CA PHE A 207 10.35 -3.32 24.55
C PHE A 207 9.97 -3.11 26.02
N PRO A 208 9.60 -1.87 26.42
CA PRO A 208 9.10 -1.62 27.77
C PRO A 208 7.92 -2.53 28.12
N ASP A 209 7.80 -2.90 29.38
CA ASP A 209 6.67 -3.70 29.85
C ASP A 209 5.36 -2.96 29.52
N HIS A 210 4.36 -3.69 29.07
CA HIS A 210 3.07 -3.21 28.60
C HIS A 210 3.06 -2.42 27.27
N PHE A 211 4.21 -2.09 26.67
CA PHE A 211 4.25 -1.32 25.40
C PHE A 211 3.54 -2.03 24.25
N MET A 212 3.71 -3.36 24.17
CA MET A 212 3.09 -4.20 23.13
C MET A 212 1.72 -4.77 23.56
N GLN A 213 1.23 -4.43 24.74
CA GLN A 213 -0.04 -4.93 25.24
C GLN A 213 -1.19 -4.09 24.72
N VAL A 214 -2.32 -4.77 24.45
CA VAL A 214 -3.57 -4.11 24.09
C VAL A 214 -4.05 -3.27 25.30
N PRO A 215 -4.36 -1.99 25.10
CA PRO A 215 -4.93 -1.17 26.14
C PRO A 215 -6.29 -1.70 26.63
N ASP A 216 -6.65 -1.44 27.88
CA ASP A 216 -7.97 -1.76 28.43
C ASP A 216 -9.03 -0.76 27.91
N ALA A 217 -9.17 -0.74 26.60
CA ALA A 217 -10.11 0.09 25.86
C ALA A 217 -10.66 -0.68 24.66
N PRO A 218 -11.91 -0.46 24.24
CA PRO A 218 -12.45 -1.13 23.07
C PRO A 218 -11.68 -0.74 21.81
N SER A 219 -11.43 -1.72 20.94
CA SER A 219 -10.92 -1.48 19.60
C SER A 219 -11.91 -0.65 18.79
N MET A 220 -11.41 0.33 18.04
CA MET A 220 -12.23 1.04 17.06
C MET A 220 -12.38 0.20 15.79
N PRO A 221 -13.52 0.27 15.10
CA PRO A 221 -13.64 -0.33 13.76
C PRO A 221 -12.61 0.34 12.82
N SER A 222 -12.17 -0.37 11.79
CA SER A 222 -11.28 0.25 10.80
C SER A 222 -11.93 1.50 10.17
N PRO A 223 -11.15 2.51 9.76
CA PRO A 223 -11.70 3.72 9.12
C PRO A 223 -12.64 3.39 7.96
N GLU A 224 -12.32 2.35 7.19
CA GLU A 224 -13.13 1.86 6.08
C GLU A 224 -14.43 1.19 6.52
N SER A 225 -14.50 0.67 7.74
CA SER A 225 -15.67 -0.04 8.29
C SER A 225 -16.54 0.79 9.23
N GLN A 226 -16.22 2.08 9.45
CA GLN A 226 -17.01 2.98 10.29
C GLN A 226 -18.44 3.16 9.83
N TYR A 227 -18.67 3.00 8.52
CA TYR A 227 -19.95 3.23 7.88
C TYR A 227 -20.40 1.98 7.16
N LYS A 228 -21.60 1.50 7.48
CA LYS A 228 -22.16 0.36 6.80
C LYS A 228 -22.87 0.79 5.52
N ILE A 229 -22.28 0.44 4.38
CA ILE A 229 -22.88 0.63 3.08
C ILE A 229 -23.86 -0.53 2.83
N ILE A 230 -25.15 -0.23 2.67
CA ILE A 230 -26.20 -1.23 2.42
C ILE A 230 -26.51 -1.41 0.94
N LYS A 231 -26.11 -0.45 0.10
CA LYS A 231 -26.24 -0.52 -1.35
C LYS A 231 -25.12 0.23 -2.03
N SER A 232 -24.49 -0.41 -2.98
CA SER A 232 -23.55 0.21 -3.91
C SER A 232 -23.85 -0.25 -5.35
N LYS A 233 -23.48 0.56 -6.33
CA LYS A 233 -23.34 0.10 -7.71
C LYS A 233 -21.90 -0.27 -7.93
N SER A 234 -21.66 -1.17 -8.90
CA SER A 234 -20.28 -1.46 -9.32
C SER A 234 -19.58 -0.18 -9.78
N LEU A 235 -18.33 -0.03 -9.37
CA LEU A 235 -17.45 1.00 -9.87
C LEU A 235 -17.18 0.72 -11.35
N ASP A 236 -17.24 1.76 -12.18
CA ASP A 236 -16.84 1.65 -13.59
C ASP A 236 -15.30 1.65 -13.64
N GLN A 237 -14.73 0.51 -13.96
CA GLN A 237 -13.28 0.28 -14.04
C GLN A 237 -12.81 0.10 -15.48
N SER A 238 -13.54 0.66 -16.45
CA SER A 238 -13.21 0.55 -17.87
C SER A 238 -11.93 1.29 -18.28
N ASP A 239 -11.46 2.23 -17.47
CA ASP A 239 -10.20 2.92 -17.69
C ASP A 239 -9.01 2.05 -17.26
N ALA A 240 -8.00 1.92 -18.13
CA ALA A 240 -6.74 1.25 -17.85
C ALA A 240 -5.82 2.13 -16.98
N ARG A 241 -6.33 2.63 -15.86
CA ARG A 241 -5.63 3.52 -14.93
C ARG A 241 -5.74 2.99 -13.51
N TYR A 242 -4.66 3.12 -12.76
CA TYR A 242 -4.64 2.91 -11.33
C TYR A 242 -4.75 4.26 -10.62
N GLY A 243 -5.47 4.30 -9.50
CA GLY A 243 -5.51 5.49 -8.66
C GLY A 243 -6.43 5.33 -7.46
N ASN A 244 -6.11 6.06 -6.41
CA ASN A 244 -6.92 6.14 -5.20
C ASN A 244 -7.52 7.54 -5.11
N ILE A 245 -8.76 7.61 -4.65
CA ILE A 245 -9.50 8.87 -4.52
C ILE A 245 -10.22 8.86 -3.17
N GLN A 246 -10.01 9.90 -2.40
CA GLN A 246 -10.74 10.17 -1.17
C GLN A 246 -11.91 11.10 -1.46
N VAL A 247 -13.11 10.63 -1.16
CA VAL A 247 -14.35 11.36 -1.37
C VAL A 247 -15.04 11.57 -0.02
N GLU A 248 -15.24 12.82 0.37
CA GLU A 248 -16.12 13.16 1.48
C GLU A 248 -17.57 13.19 0.99
N VAL A 249 -18.48 12.57 1.72
CA VAL A 249 -19.91 12.56 1.42
C VAL A 249 -20.71 13.03 2.62
N SER A 250 -21.70 13.90 2.39
CA SER A 250 -22.73 14.23 3.38
C SER A 250 -23.92 13.32 3.15
N VAL A 251 -24.32 12.58 4.17
CA VAL A 251 -25.39 11.56 4.15
C VAL A 251 -26.61 12.09 4.89
N ASP A 252 -27.79 11.97 4.29
CA ASP A 252 -29.06 12.39 4.89
C ASP A 252 -29.58 11.37 5.94
N GLU A 253 -30.68 11.69 6.62
CA GLU A 253 -31.29 10.85 7.65
C GLU A 253 -31.81 9.50 7.10
N LYS A 254 -31.96 9.37 5.78
CA LYS A 254 -32.37 8.13 5.11
C LYS A 254 -31.21 7.30 4.62
N GLY A 255 -29.97 7.76 4.83
CA GLY A 255 -28.77 7.09 4.37
C GLY A 255 -28.37 7.39 2.92
N HIS A 256 -29.00 8.35 2.24
CA HIS A 256 -28.64 8.74 0.89
C HIS A 256 -27.58 9.84 0.89
N VAL A 257 -26.68 9.78 -0.09
CA VAL A 257 -25.68 10.83 -0.30
C VAL A 257 -26.35 12.08 -0.85
N ALA A 258 -26.34 13.16 -0.08
CA ALA A 258 -26.89 14.47 -0.44
C ALA A 258 -25.85 15.35 -1.14
N LYS A 259 -24.57 15.20 -0.78
CA LYS A 259 -23.45 15.97 -1.34
C LYS A 259 -22.18 15.10 -1.35
N GLU A 260 -21.30 15.36 -2.32
CA GLU A 260 -19.95 14.75 -2.35
C GLU A 260 -18.90 15.81 -2.74
N SER A 261 -17.70 15.66 -2.22
CA SER A 261 -16.51 16.44 -2.58
C SER A 261 -15.27 15.55 -2.63
N ILE A 262 -14.38 15.81 -3.58
CA ILE A 262 -13.08 15.16 -3.62
C ILE A 262 -12.18 15.88 -2.61
N ILE A 263 -11.63 15.14 -1.68
CA ILE A 263 -10.66 15.63 -0.69
C ILE A 263 -9.26 15.50 -1.23
N ASP A 264 -8.92 14.30 -1.72
CA ASP A 264 -7.64 14.02 -2.36
C ASP A 264 -7.81 13.03 -3.51
N SER A 265 -6.90 13.05 -4.48
CA SER A 265 -6.96 12.21 -5.67
C SER A 265 -5.57 12.01 -6.27
N ASP A 266 -5.22 10.77 -6.54
CA ASP A 266 -4.01 10.44 -7.29
C ASP A 266 -4.16 10.78 -8.78
N ASP A 267 -5.38 10.68 -9.31
CA ASP A 267 -5.65 10.84 -10.72
C ASP A 267 -6.96 11.61 -11.00
N LYS A 268 -6.81 12.83 -11.55
CA LYS A 268 -7.96 13.69 -11.90
C LYS A 268 -8.92 13.06 -12.90
N HIS A 269 -8.46 12.15 -13.77
CA HIS A 269 -9.32 11.52 -14.77
C HIS A 269 -10.35 10.59 -14.11
N LEU A 270 -10.01 10.01 -12.94
CA LEU A 270 -10.87 9.08 -12.20
C LEU A 270 -11.86 9.79 -11.27
N GLU A 271 -11.69 11.09 -10.98
CA GLU A 271 -12.55 11.84 -10.04
C GLU A 271 -14.03 11.85 -10.44
N GLY A 272 -14.32 11.97 -11.74
CA GLY A 272 -15.70 11.95 -12.25
C GLY A 272 -16.42 10.64 -11.97
N ALA A 273 -15.71 9.51 -12.15
CA ALA A 273 -16.23 8.18 -11.87
C ALA A 273 -16.37 7.96 -10.36
N ALA A 274 -15.42 8.44 -9.54
CA ALA A 274 -15.49 8.37 -8.07
C ALA A 274 -16.70 9.15 -7.52
N ARG A 275 -16.95 10.37 -8.00
CA ARG A 275 -18.15 11.15 -7.62
C ARG A 275 -19.43 10.41 -7.99
N LYS A 276 -19.50 9.88 -9.23
CA LYS A 276 -20.67 9.11 -9.69
C LYS A 276 -20.87 7.84 -8.84
N PHE A 277 -19.79 7.16 -8.46
CA PHE A 277 -19.86 6.02 -7.57
C PHE A 277 -20.39 6.44 -6.19
N ALA A 278 -19.77 7.45 -5.55
CA ALA A 278 -20.15 7.94 -4.22
C ALA A 278 -21.63 8.35 -4.14
N ARG A 279 -22.15 9.10 -5.14
CA ARG A 279 -23.58 9.48 -5.20
C ARG A 279 -24.56 8.31 -5.22
N ASN A 280 -24.14 7.15 -5.65
CA ASN A 280 -24.99 5.95 -5.71
C ASN A 280 -24.89 5.06 -4.47
N LEU A 281 -24.09 5.44 -3.48
CA LEU A 281 -24.02 4.72 -2.21
C LEU A 281 -25.27 4.99 -1.39
N VAL A 282 -25.71 3.97 -0.66
CA VAL A 282 -26.72 4.10 0.37
C VAL A 282 -26.16 3.50 1.65
N PHE A 283 -26.16 4.30 2.70
CA PHE A 283 -25.65 3.94 4.01
C PHE A 283 -26.75 3.48 4.94
N GLU A 284 -26.42 2.69 5.95
CA GLU A 284 -27.29 2.47 7.09
C GLU A 284 -27.47 3.81 7.84
N PRO A 285 -28.73 4.25 8.09
CA PRO A 285 -28.96 5.51 8.80
C PRO A 285 -28.30 5.54 10.17
N ARG A 286 -27.60 6.63 10.47
CA ARG A 286 -26.99 6.81 11.79
C ARG A 286 -28.05 7.22 12.79
N MET A 287 -28.15 6.49 13.90
CA MET A 287 -29.12 6.78 14.94
C MET A 287 -28.46 7.55 16.10
N LYS A 288 -29.13 8.64 16.55
CA LYS A 288 -28.79 9.37 17.78
C LYS A 288 -30.06 9.56 18.57
N ASP A 289 -30.04 9.11 19.82
CA ASP A 289 -31.22 9.19 20.73
C ASP A 289 -32.50 8.58 20.12
N GLY A 290 -32.37 7.49 19.34
CA GLY A 290 -33.47 6.80 18.68
C GLY A 290 -34.02 7.50 17.43
N GLN A 291 -33.42 8.59 16.97
CA GLN A 291 -33.79 9.31 15.76
C GLN A 291 -32.66 9.23 14.71
N PRO A 292 -32.99 9.05 13.43
CA PRO A 292 -31.99 9.12 12.36
C PRO A 292 -31.45 10.54 12.23
N VAL A 293 -30.13 10.69 12.08
CA VAL A 293 -29.45 11.96 11.94
C VAL A 293 -28.53 11.94 10.73
N PRO A 294 -28.36 13.10 10.06
CA PRO A 294 -27.37 13.24 8.98
C PRO A 294 -25.95 13.09 9.55
N PHE A 295 -25.01 12.68 8.70
CA PHE A 295 -23.60 12.53 9.04
C PHE A 295 -22.71 12.70 7.83
N ASP A 296 -21.43 12.99 8.08
CA ASP A 296 -20.40 13.00 7.05
C ASP A 296 -19.60 11.69 7.13
N ALA A 297 -19.14 11.23 5.97
CA ALA A 297 -18.32 10.03 5.84
C ALA A 297 -17.20 10.24 4.82
N SER A 298 -16.04 9.69 5.09
CA SER A 298 -14.91 9.65 4.16
C SER A 298 -14.88 8.29 3.46
N ILE A 299 -14.89 8.29 2.12
CA ILE A 299 -14.91 7.10 1.28
C ILE A 299 -13.62 7.03 0.49
N TYR A 300 -12.94 5.89 0.60
CA TYR A 300 -11.75 5.60 -0.20
C TYR A 300 -12.17 4.76 -1.41
N VAL A 301 -11.95 5.30 -2.60
CA VAL A 301 -12.29 4.64 -3.87
C VAL A 301 -11.00 4.26 -4.55
N GLU A 302 -10.78 2.97 -4.72
CA GLU A 302 -9.62 2.40 -5.35
C GLU A 302 -9.97 1.90 -6.75
N TYR A 303 -9.24 2.38 -7.75
CA TYR A 303 -9.35 1.94 -9.12
C TYR A 303 -8.24 0.98 -9.46
N TYR A 304 -8.63 -0.27 -9.79
CA TYR A 304 -7.76 -1.25 -10.43
C TYR A 304 -8.26 -1.44 -11.85
N PRO A 305 -7.40 -1.32 -12.85
CA PRO A 305 -7.80 -1.62 -14.21
C PRO A 305 -8.28 -3.06 -14.32
N PHE A 306 -9.49 -3.23 -14.82
CA PHE A 306 -10.03 -4.55 -15.11
C PHE A 306 -9.53 -4.98 -16.49
N PHE A 307 -8.73 -6.05 -16.55
CA PHE A 307 -8.46 -6.75 -17.78
C PHE A 307 -9.42 -7.93 -17.84
N PRO A 308 -10.35 -7.97 -18.79
CA PRO A 308 -11.09 -9.19 -19.05
C PRO A 308 -10.07 -10.28 -19.38
N PRO A 309 -10.27 -11.54 -18.92
CA PRO A 309 -9.45 -12.65 -19.38
C PRO A 309 -9.51 -12.64 -20.90
N GLU A 310 -8.33 -12.64 -21.55
CA GLU A 310 -8.27 -12.83 -23.00
C GLU A 310 -9.04 -14.12 -23.29
N ASP A 311 -10.01 -14.06 -24.21
CA ASP A 311 -10.83 -15.20 -24.61
C ASP A 311 -9.87 -16.35 -24.98
N GLN A 312 -9.89 -17.42 -24.16
CA GLN A 312 -9.15 -18.65 -24.39
C GLN A 312 -9.80 -19.45 -25.51
#